data_b70ca0e41ae376c9ad7535427cfd4291
#
_entry.id   b70ca0e41ae376c9ad7535427cfd4291
#
_cell.length_a   1.000
_cell.length_b   1.000
_cell.length_c   1.000
_cell.angle_alpha   90.00
_cell.angle_beta   90.00
_cell.angle_gamma   90.00
#
_symmetry.space_group_name_H-M   'P 1'
#
loop_
_entity.id
_entity.type
_entity.pdbx_description
1 polymer ?
#
loop_
_entity_poly.entity_id
_entity_poly.type
_entity_poly.pdbx_seq_one_letter_code
_entity_poly.pdbx_strand_id
1 'polypeptide(L)'
;IHWRPLEEDGKLKPVLRPRKGYFDSRLVESGPFALLTERGIVLIYNGMNADRGGDPALAKGAYCAGQALFDKTDPSRVIGRLEYAFMKPDRDYEITGQVNQVCFLEGMVPFNGRWFLYYGTADSKIAVAVSGD
;
A
#
# COMPACT_ATOMS: atom_id res chain seq x y z
N ILE A 1 -11.78 2.20 24.17
CA ILE A 1 -11.07 1.16 23.38
C ILE A 1 -9.59 1.29 23.70
N HIS A 2 -8.95 0.18 24.11
CA HIS A 2 -7.53 0.11 24.38
C HIS A 2 -6.87 -0.72 23.28
N TRP A 3 -5.90 -0.12 22.57
CA TRP A 3 -5.12 -0.80 21.55
C TRP A 3 -3.87 -1.43 22.16
N ARG A 4 -3.60 -2.69 21.83
CA ARG A 4 -2.37 -3.38 22.21
C ARG A 4 -1.67 -3.84 20.93
N PRO A 5 -0.35 -3.66 20.81
CA PRO A 5 0.40 -4.23 19.69
C PRO A 5 0.28 -5.76 19.72
N LEU A 6 0.26 -6.38 18.55
CA LEU A 6 0.37 -7.83 18.45
C LEU A 6 1.84 -8.21 18.61
N GLU A 7 2.11 -9.07 19.57
CA GLU A 7 3.45 -9.51 19.91
C GLU A 7 3.58 -11.03 19.80
N GLU A 8 4.79 -11.48 19.53
CA GLU A 8 5.22 -12.87 19.53
C GLU A 8 6.57 -12.92 20.25
N ASP A 9 6.67 -13.74 21.29
CA ASP A 9 7.86 -13.84 22.18
C ASP A 9 8.33 -12.49 22.75
N GLY A 10 7.36 -11.62 23.13
CA GLY A 10 7.64 -10.30 23.71
C GLY A 10 8.19 -9.26 22.72
N LYS A 11 8.07 -9.51 21.41
CA LYS A 11 8.47 -8.60 20.34
C LYS A 11 7.32 -8.30 19.41
N LEU A 12 7.34 -7.13 18.77
CA LEU A 12 6.38 -6.78 17.73
C LEU A 12 6.30 -7.91 16.69
N LYS A 13 5.08 -8.38 16.41
CA LYS A 13 4.80 -9.30 15.30
C LYS A 13 4.48 -8.52 14.03
N PRO A 14 5.44 -8.30 13.11
CA PRO A 14 5.13 -7.64 11.84
C PRO A 14 4.27 -8.58 10.98
N VAL A 15 3.13 -8.06 10.52
CA VAL A 15 2.20 -8.83 9.68
C VAL A 15 2.50 -8.71 8.19
N LEU A 16 3.25 -7.67 7.78
CA LEU A 16 3.71 -7.46 6.43
C LEU A 16 5.17 -6.96 6.45
N ARG A 17 5.99 -7.50 5.55
CA ARG A 17 7.42 -7.14 5.45
C ARG A 17 7.78 -6.78 4.01
N PRO A 18 8.83 -5.99 3.77
CA PRO A 18 9.39 -5.78 2.43
C PRO A 18 9.77 -7.08 1.74
N ARG A 19 9.74 -7.08 0.40
CA ARG A 19 10.09 -8.25 -0.44
C ARG A 19 11.16 -7.87 -1.45
N LYS A 20 12.31 -8.50 -1.37
CA LYS A 20 13.39 -8.29 -2.35
C LYS A 20 12.91 -8.63 -3.77
N GLY A 21 13.22 -7.76 -4.74
CA GLY A 21 12.84 -7.92 -6.14
C GLY A 21 11.47 -7.36 -6.51
N TYR A 22 10.71 -6.86 -5.55
CA TYR A 22 9.39 -6.31 -5.77
C TYR A 22 9.33 -4.80 -5.51
N PHE A 23 8.23 -4.16 -5.92
CA PHE A 23 7.99 -2.73 -5.74
C PHE A 23 8.05 -2.24 -4.28
N ASP A 24 7.87 -3.14 -3.34
CA ASP A 24 7.82 -2.91 -1.90
C ASP A 24 9.09 -3.41 -1.18
N SER A 25 10.22 -3.35 -1.87
CA SER A 25 11.47 -3.98 -1.44
C SER A 25 12.23 -3.22 -0.36
N ARG A 26 12.01 -1.91 -0.20
CA ARG A 26 12.66 -1.09 0.82
C ARG A 26 11.88 -1.02 2.10
N LEU A 27 10.59 -0.74 2.01
CA LEU A 27 9.69 -0.64 3.15
C LEU A 27 8.23 -0.88 2.74
N VAL A 28 7.39 -1.07 3.73
CA VAL A 28 5.93 -1.12 3.62
C VAL A 28 5.31 -0.25 4.70
N GLU A 29 4.27 0.48 4.35
CA GLU A 29 3.53 1.38 5.24
C GLU A 29 2.03 1.19 5.04
N SER A 30 1.26 1.36 6.10
CA SER A 30 -0.19 1.26 6.01
C SER A 30 -0.76 2.33 5.06
N GLY A 31 -1.83 2.00 4.40
CA GLY A 31 -2.64 2.91 3.60
C GLY A 31 -3.99 3.18 4.26
N PRO A 32 -5.08 3.24 3.47
CA PRO A 32 -6.43 3.42 3.98
C PRO A 32 -6.87 2.24 4.88
N PHE A 33 -8.01 2.40 5.54
CA PHE A 33 -8.56 1.37 6.42
C PHE A 33 -8.75 0.02 5.70
N ALA A 34 -8.53 -1.07 6.43
CA ALA A 34 -8.68 -2.43 5.91
C ALA A 34 -10.16 -2.80 5.76
N LEU A 35 -10.49 -3.50 4.69
CA LEU A 35 -11.85 -3.94 4.37
C LEU A 35 -12.07 -5.40 4.72
N LEU A 36 -13.04 -5.68 5.56
CA LEU A 36 -13.51 -7.05 5.76
C LEU A 36 -14.41 -7.46 4.60
N THR A 37 -14.06 -8.54 3.93
CA THR A 37 -14.78 -9.13 2.80
C THR A 37 -15.11 -10.61 3.07
N GLU A 38 -15.89 -11.22 2.21
CA GLU A 38 -16.16 -12.66 2.28
C GLU A 38 -14.89 -13.51 2.12
N ARG A 39 -13.91 -13.02 1.35
CA ARG A 39 -12.64 -13.70 1.06
C ARG A 39 -11.57 -13.51 2.14
N GLY A 40 -11.73 -12.51 3.00
CA GLY A 40 -10.74 -12.13 4.01
C GLY A 40 -10.67 -10.63 4.21
N ILE A 41 -9.61 -10.17 4.86
CA ILE A 41 -9.37 -8.74 5.13
C ILE A 41 -8.43 -8.20 4.07
N VAL A 42 -8.92 -7.27 3.26
CA VAL A 42 -8.15 -6.59 2.22
C VAL A 42 -7.45 -5.38 2.85
N LEU A 43 -6.13 -5.35 2.78
CA LEU A 43 -5.31 -4.21 3.16
C LEU A 43 -4.68 -3.60 1.91
N ILE A 44 -4.95 -2.33 1.65
CA ILE A 44 -4.19 -1.51 0.73
C ILE A 44 -3.03 -0.90 1.52
N TYR A 45 -1.83 -0.98 0.97
CA TYR A 45 -0.62 -0.48 1.62
C TYR A 45 0.29 0.23 0.64
N ASN A 46 1.18 1.06 1.16
CA ASN A 46 2.21 1.74 0.39
C ASN A 46 3.51 0.95 0.48
N GLY A 47 4.18 0.77 -0.65
CA GLY A 47 5.47 0.13 -0.74
C GLY A 47 6.48 1.03 -1.44
N MET A 48 7.73 1.05 -0.95
CA MET A 48 8.81 1.80 -1.58
C MET A 48 9.79 0.86 -2.26
N ASN A 49 10.09 1.17 -3.52
CA ASN A 49 11.07 0.43 -4.30
C ASN A 49 12.51 0.73 -3.82
N ALA A 50 13.30 -0.30 -3.58
CA ALA A 50 14.69 -0.13 -3.13
C ALA A 50 15.61 0.34 -4.28
N ASP A 51 16.66 1.09 -3.91
CA ASP A 51 17.67 1.55 -4.87
C ASP A 51 18.49 0.39 -5.46
N ARG A 52 18.61 -0.69 -4.68
CA ARG A 52 19.30 -1.93 -5.09
C ARG A 52 18.45 -3.14 -4.68
N GLY A 53 18.26 -4.06 -5.62
CA GLY A 53 17.50 -5.28 -5.38
C GLY A 53 15.99 -5.08 -5.26
N GLY A 54 15.48 -3.97 -5.78
CA GLY A 54 14.05 -3.70 -5.98
C GLY A 54 13.54 -4.20 -7.33
N ASP A 55 12.35 -3.76 -7.69
CA ASP A 55 11.75 -4.00 -9.01
C ASP A 55 12.48 -3.13 -10.05
N PRO A 56 13.13 -3.73 -11.05
CA PRO A 56 13.88 -2.99 -12.07
C PRO A 56 12.98 -2.19 -13.04
N ALA A 57 11.69 -2.47 -13.08
CA ALA A 57 10.71 -1.75 -13.91
C ALA A 57 10.26 -0.41 -13.29
N LEU A 58 10.65 -0.14 -12.05
CA LEU A 58 10.27 1.06 -11.30
C LEU A 58 11.49 1.94 -11.03
N ALA A 59 11.23 3.25 -10.90
CA ALA A 59 12.25 4.16 -10.43
C ALA A 59 12.73 3.80 -9.01
N LYS A 60 14.00 4.08 -8.72
CA LYS A 60 14.55 3.94 -7.37
C LYS A 60 13.82 4.87 -6.42
N GLY A 61 13.44 4.36 -5.27
CA GLY A 61 12.70 5.13 -4.29
C GLY A 61 11.23 5.40 -4.63
N ALA A 62 10.70 4.86 -5.73
CA ALA A 62 9.30 5.06 -6.09
C ALA A 62 8.37 4.48 -5.02
N TYR A 63 7.42 5.29 -4.57
CA TYR A 63 6.29 4.85 -3.74
C TYR A 63 5.13 4.41 -4.61
N CYS A 64 4.68 3.21 -4.39
CA CYS A 64 3.62 2.56 -5.14
C CYS A 64 2.61 1.90 -4.19
N ALA A 65 1.41 1.67 -4.67
CA ALA A 65 0.38 1.00 -3.88
C ALA A 65 0.30 -0.49 -4.17
N GLY A 66 0.25 -1.27 -3.10
CA GLY A 66 0.04 -2.70 -3.11
C GLY A 66 -1.22 -3.13 -2.40
N GLN A 67 -1.56 -4.40 -2.54
CA GLN A 67 -2.71 -5.00 -1.90
C GLN A 67 -2.34 -6.35 -1.31
N ALA A 68 -2.76 -6.58 -0.07
CA ALA A 68 -2.62 -7.85 0.62
C ALA A 68 -3.98 -8.34 1.12
N LEU A 69 -4.16 -9.65 1.13
CA LEU A 69 -5.32 -10.32 1.69
C LEU A 69 -4.90 -11.08 2.94
N PHE A 70 -5.53 -10.77 4.05
CA PHE A 70 -5.35 -11.47 5.31
C PHE A 70 -6.51 -12.41 5.57
N ASP A 71 -6.24 -13.46 6.33
CA ASP A 71 -7.27 -14.41 6.76
C ASP A 71 -8.29 -13.73 7.67
N LYS A 72 -9.58 -13.98 7.42
CA LYS A 72 -10.67 -13.37 8.22
C LYS A 72 -10.77 -13.95 9.64
N THR A 73 -10.20 -15.12 9.89
CA THR A 73 -10.18 -15.78 11.21
C THR A 73 -8.89 -15.52 11.97
N ASP A 74 -7.81 -15.17 11.26
CA ASP A 74 -6.52 -14.74 11.81
C ASP A 74 -6.01 -13.50 11.06
N PRO A 75 -6.34 -12.29 11.53
CA PRO A 75 -5.94 -11.03 10.88
C PRO A 75 -4.44 -10.79 10.81
N SER A 76 -3.63 -11.61 11.45
CA SER A 76 -2.17 -11.54 11.36
C SER A 76 -1.57 -12.39 10.25
N ARG A 77 -2.38 -13.27 9.62
CA ARG A 77 -1.94 -14.22 8.60
C ARG A 77 -2.24 -13.72 7.20
N VAL A 78 -1.21 -13.43 6.42
CA VAL A 78 -1.33 -13.11 4.99
C VAL A 78 -1.63 -14.38 4.20
N ILE A 79 -2.69 -14.38 3.39
CA ILE A 79 -3.09 -15.47 2.52
C ILE A 79 -2.98 -15.14 1.02
N GLY A 80 -2.73 -13.86 0.70
CA GLY A 80 -2.47 -13.39 -0.66
C GLY A 80 -1.83 -12.01 -0.67
N ARG A 81 -1.03 -11.71 -1.70
CA ARG A 81 -0.37 -10.42 -1.87
C ARG A 81 -0.04 -10.22 -3.34
N LEU A 82 -0.38 -9.05 -3.89
CA LEU A 82 -0.04 -8.73 -5.28
C LEU A 82 1.48 -8.74 -5.48
N GLU A 83 1.91 -9.26 -6.61
CA GLU A 83 3.33 -9.28 -6.99
C GLU A 83 3.78 -7.93 -7.56
N TYR A 84 2.85 -7.17 -8.14
CA TYR A 84 3.10 -5.86 -8.73
C TYR A 84 2.20 -4.80 -8.10
N ALA A 85 2.65 -3.56 -8.16
CA ALA A 85 1.86 -2.43 -7.70
C ALA A 85 0.63 -2.24 -8.61
N PHE A 86 -0.55 -2.08 -8.02
CA PHE A 86 -1.76 -1.76 -8.79
C PHE A 86 -1.85 -0.26 -9.12
N MET A 87 -1.10 0.58 -8.42
CA MET A 87 -0.97 2.00 -8.67
C MET A 87 0.49 2.42 -8.45
N LYS A 88 1.03 3.15 -9.41
CA LYS A 88 2.41 3.63 -9.42
C LYS A 88 2.47 5.02 -10.04
N PRO A 89 3.51 5.81 -9.76
CA PRO A 89 3.68 7.12 -10.39
C PRO A 89 3.77 7.00 -11.92
N ASP A 90 2.84 7.63 -12.64
CA ASP A 90 2.83 7.70 -14.12
C ASP A 90 2.42 9.08 -14.65
N ARG A 91 1.94 9.98 -13.79
CA ARG A 91 1.55 11.35 -14.13
C ARG A 91 2.61 12.34 -13.71
N ASP A 92 2.71 13.45 -14.41
CA ASP A 92 3.72 14.49 -14.12
C ASP A 92 3.67 14.93 -12.65
N TYR A 93 2.46 15.07 -12.08
CA TYR A 93 2.24 15.47 -10.69
C TYR A 93 2.54 14.38 -9.66
N GLU A 94 2.73 13.14 -10.08
CA GLU A 94 3.17 12.01 -9.26
C GLU A 94 4.69 11.78 -9.39
N ILE A 95 5.24 12.14 -10.55
CA ILE A 95 6.66 11.98 -10.87
C ILE A 95 7.50 13.10 -10.28
N THR A 96 6.98 14.35 -10.29
CA THR A 96 7.75 15.53 -9.88
C THR A 96 7.01 16.34 -8.82
N GLY A 97 7.68 16.62 -7.69
CA GLY A 97 7.17 17.43 -6.60
C GLY A 97 8.22 17.64 -5.51
N GLN A 98 7.78 17.79 -4.26
CA GLN A 98 8.70 17.87 -3.11
C GLN A 98 9.52 16.59 -2.94
N VAL A 99 8.87 15.44 -3.09
CA VAL A 99 9.52 14.15 -3.23
C VAL A 99 9.06 13.54 -4.53
N ASN A 100 10.00 13.17 -5.39
CA ASN A 100 9.68 12.62 -6.70
C ASN A 100 9.19 11.16 -6.61
N GLN A 101 8.40 10.73 -7.60
CA GLN A 101 7.97 9.34 -7.77
C GLN A 101 7.11 8.82 -6.60
N VAL A 102 6.06 9.56 -6.23
CA VAL A 102 5.21 9.18 -5.09
C VAL A 102 3.73 9.11 -5.48
N CYS A 103 3.16 7.91 -5.26
CA CYS A 103 1.73 7.68 -5.08
C CYS A 103 1.55 7.10 -3.66
N PHE A 104 1.09 7.92 -2.71
CA PHE A 104 0.93 7.52 -1.31
C PHE A 104 -0.55 7.50 -0.92
N LEU A 105 -1.13 6.31 -0.77
CA LEU A 105 -2.56 6.12 -0.52
C LEU A 105 -2.87 6.23 0.96
N GLU A 106 -3.89 7.03 1.30
CA GLU A 106 -4.27 7.28 2.70
C GLU A 106 -5.77 7.20 2.98
N GLY A 107 -6.60 7.55 2.00
CA GLY A 107 -8.05 7.58 2.18
C GLY A 107 -8.79 6.72 1.16
N MET A 108 -9.88 6.09 1.59
CA MET A 108 -10.74 5.33 0.70
C MET A 108 -12.19 5.39 1.17
N VAL A 109 -13.13 5.59 0.25
CA VAL A 109 -14.55 5.63 0.56
C VAL A 109 -15.39 5.09 -0.59
N PRO A 110 -16.41 4.26 -0.33
CA PRO A 110 -17.43 3.93 -1.32
C PRO A 110 -18.44 5.07 -1.41
N PHE A 111 -18.74 5.51 -2.62
CA PHE A 111 -19.74 6.55 -2.88
C PHE A 111 -20.41 6.34 -4.24
N ASN A 112 -21.73 6.31 -4.28
CA ASN A 112 -22.51 6.11 -5.51
C ASN A 112 -22.07 4.90 -6.36
N GLY A 113 -21.81 3.75 -5.72
CA GLY A 113 -21.41 2.51 -6.39
C GLY A 113 -19.96 2.44 -6.85
N ARG A 114 -19.16 3.45 -6.57
CA ARG A 114 -17.74 3.52 -6.90
C ARG A 114 -16.88 3.66 -5.68
N TRP A 115 -15.60 3.32 -5.79
CA TRP A 115 -14.58 3.60 -4.79
C TRP A 115 -13.79 4.85 -5.16
N PHE A 116 -13.61 5.73 -4.19
CA PHE A 116 -12.76 6.91 -4.29
C PHE A 116 -11.53 6.70 -3.41
N LEU A 117 -10.36 6.78 -4.01
CA LEU A 117 -9.08 6.50 -3.38
C LEU A 117 -8.26 7.79 -3.36
N TYR A 118 -8.10 8.38 -2.19
CA TYR A 118 -7.36 9.61 -1.99
C TYR A 118 -5.89 9.31 -1.72
N TYR A 119 -5.00 10.03 -2.40
CA TYR A 119 -3.58 9.78 -2.30
C TYR A 119 -2.74 11.05 -2.43
N GLY A 120 -1.58 11.08 -1.76
CA GLY A 120 -0.55 12.08 -1.92
C GLY A 120 0.23 11.86 -3.22
N THR A 121 0.48 12.94 -3.95
CA THR A 121 1.21 12.94 -5.21
C THR A 121 2.51 13.71 -5.06
N ALA A 122 3.66 13.02 -5.21
CA ALA A 122 5.00 13.62 -5.11
C ALA A 122 5.15 14.56 -3.88
N ASP A 123 4.52 14.19 -2.75
CA ASP A 123 4.45 14.93 -1.47
C ASP A 123 4.02 16.40 -1.62
N SER A 124 3.24 16.73 -2.63
CA SER A 124 2.91 18.12 -2.96
C SER A 124 1.41 18.40 -3.03
N LYS A 125 0.60 17.42 -3.36
CA LYS A 125 -0.84 17.59 -3.58
C LYS A 125 -1.58 16.33 -3.15
N ILE A 126 -2.89 16.46 -2.94
CA ILE A 126 -3.80 15.34 -2.80
C ILE A 126 -4.59 15.19 -4.09
N ALA A 127 -4.59 14.00 -4.64
CA ALA A 127 -5.41 13.60 -5.77
C ALA A 127 -6.42 12.52 -5.37
N VAL A 128 -7.37 12.23 -6.23
CA VAL A 128 -8.34 11.15 -6.06
C VAL A 128 -8.39 10.30 -7.31
N ALA A 129 -8.25 8.99 -7.13
CA ALA A 129 -8.53 8.00 -8.16
C ALA A 129 -9.92 7.40 -7.91
N VAL A 130 -10.65 7.12 -9.00
CA VAL A 130 -12.01 6.57 -8.95
C VAL A 130 -12.00 5.21 -9.61
N SER A 131 -12.63 4.20 -8.98
CA SER A 131 -12.77 2.88 -9.60
C SER A 131 -13.54 2.98 -10.91
N GLY A 132 -13.14 2.19 -11.91
CA GLY A 132 -13.89 2.03 -13.16
C GLY A 132 -15.30 1.45 -12.95
N ASP A 133 -16.09 1.52 -13.99
CA ASP A 133 -17.41 0.89 -14.06
C ASP A 133 -17.27 -0.62 -14.19
#